data_f2769ec04e1845fc05ee23151073a2b3
#
_entry.id   f2769ec04e1845fc05ee23151073a2b3
#
_cell.length_a   1.000
_cell.length_b   1.000
_cell.length_c   1.000
_cell.angle_alpha   90.00
_cell.angle_beta   90.00
_cell.angle_gamma   90.00
#
_symmetry.space_group_name_H-M   'P 1'
#
loop_
_entity.id
_entity.type
_entity.pdbx_description
1 polymer ?
#
loop_
_entity_poly.entity_id
_entity_poly.type
_entity_poly.pdbx_seq_one_letter_code
_entity_poly.pdbx_strand_id
1 'polypeptide(L)'
;MTLLIISGSSRKNGNTETLAKEAASQYNGEVKWIHLREKNIQQIVDERHEEAGFTPVDDDHLELVEQMLQADVLLFATPVYWYGMSGYMKTFIDRWSQAMRDEDLDFKNRIKNKPSYLIICGGNEISIKGIPLVLQFRHTFEFLSMDFKKYFIGEARRPGDILNEPHQLAQAKLLLE
;
A
#
# COMPACT_ATOMS: atom_id res chain seq x y z
N MET A 1 6.42 18.60 0.81
CA MET A 1 5.49 17.50 0.43
C MET A 1 5.95 16.23 1.12
N THR A 2 5.01 15.47 1.67
CA THR A 2 5.26 14.23 2.42
C THR A 2 4.85 13.02 1.60
N LEU A 3 5.79 12.12 1.34
CA LEU A 3 5.54 10.77 0.80
C LEU A 3 5.31 9.82 1.96
N LEU A 4 4.18 9.12 1.97
CA LEU A 4 3.94 8.03 2.90
C LEU A 4 4.07 6.69 2.18
N ILE A 5 4.97 5.84 2.66
CA ILE A 5 5.14 4.47 2.16
C ILE A 5 4.43 3.51 3.11
N ILE A 6 3.42 2.80 2.58
CA ILE A 6 2.64 1.80 3.31
C ILE A 6 3.15 0.42 2.89
N SER A 7 3.92 -0.21 3.77
CA SER A 7 4.55 -1.50 3.51
C SER A 7 3.73 -2.65 4.08
N GLY A 8 3.23 -3.51 3.19
CA GLY A 8 2.60 -4.79 3.51
C GLY A 8 3.59 -5.96 3.60
N SER A 9 4.91 -5.69 3.59
CA SER A 9 5.92 -6.74 3.69
C SER A 9 5.87 -7.41 5.06
N SER A 10 5.85 -8.74 5.09
CA SER A 10 5.97 -9.53 6.32
C SER A 10 7.41 -9.62 6.83
N ARG A 11 8.39 -9.17 6.04
CA ARG A 11 9.82 -9.24 6.35
C ARG A 11 10.42 -7.84 6.45
N LYS A 12 11.26 -7.63 7.46
CA LYS A 12 12.13 -6.46 7.54
C LYS A 12 13.22 -6.56 6.46
N ASN A 13 13.45 -5.48 5.73
CA ASN A 13 14.43 -5.41 4.64
C ASN A 13 14.20 -6.48 3.54
N GLY A 14 12.95 -6.86 3.28
CA GLY A 14 12.60 -7.74 2.17
C GLY A 14 12.70 -7.02 0.81
N ASN A 15 12.64 -7.78 -0.28
CA ASN A 15 12.78 -7.26 -1.65
C ASN A 15 11.83 -6.10 -1.96
N THR A 16 10.57 -6.19 -1.52
CA THR A 16 9.57 -5.13 -1.70
C THR A 16 9.97 -3.83 -0.98
N GLU A 17 10.47 -3.92 0.26
CA GLU A 17 10.96 -2.74 0.99
C GLU A 17 12.21 -2.15 0.36
N THR A 18 13.10 -2.98 -0.16
CA THR A 18 14.29 -2.52 -0.89
C THR A 18 13.89 -1.71 -2.12
N LEU A 19 12.95 -2.21 -2.92
CA LEU A 19 12.43 -1.48 -4.07
C LEU A 19 11.74 -0.16 -3.67
N ALA A 20 10.97 -0.17 -2.59
CA ALA A 20 10.33 1.05 -2.10
C ALA A 20 11.33 2.09 -1.58
N LYS A 21 12.43 1.65 -0.94
CA LYS A 21 13.54 2.54 -0.55
C LYS A 21 14.23 3.14 -1.78
N GLU A 22 14.47 2.34 -2.81
CA GLU A 22 15.05 2.83 -4.06
C GLU A 22 14.14 3.84 -4.76
N ALA A 23 12.84 3.57 -4.84
CA ALA A 23 11.86 4.51 -5.38
C ALA A 23 11.86 5.85 -4.63
N ALA A 24 11.94 5.81 -3.30
CA ALA A 24 11.95 7.00 -2.46
C ALA A 24 13.30 7.72 -2.43
N SER A 25 14.39 7.12 -2.91
CA SER A 25 15.76 7.65 -2.78
C SER A 25 15.98 9.00 -3.49
N GLN A 26 15.18 9.30 -4.51
CA GLN A 26 15.21 10.54 -5.27
C GLN A 26 14.06 11.51 -4.92
N TYR A 27 13.19 11.13 -3.96
CA TYR A 27 12.05 11.96 -3.60
C TYR A 27 12.50 13.25 -2.88
N ASN A 28 12.10 14.38 -3.43
CA ASN A 28 12.46 15.69 -2.86
C ASN A 28 11.41 16.14 -1.84
N GLY A 29 11.42 15.53 -0.65
CA GLY A 29 10.49 15.82 0.42
C GLY A 29 10.68 14.92 1.63
N GLU A 30 9.79 15.03 2.60
CA GLU A 30 9.77 14.15 3.76
C GLU A 30 9.28 12.76 3.36
N VAL A 31 9.95 11.69 3.81
CA VAL A 31 9.53 10.30 3.59
C VAL A 31 9.18 9.65 4.90
N LYS A 32 7.93 9.24 5.04
CA LYS A 32 7.41 8.50 6.20
C LYS A 32 7.08 7.06 5.83
N TRP A 33 7.13 6.18 6.82
CA TRP A 33 6.86 4.77 6.65
C TRP A 33 5.82 4.26 7.63
N ILE A 34 4.90 3.45 7.12
CA ILE A 34 4.04 2.56 7.90
C ILE A 34 4.44 1.12 7.56
N HIS A 35 4.99 0.40 8.52
CA HIS A 35 5.23 -1.04 8.39
C HIS A 35 4.05 -1.80 9.00
N LEU A 36 3.13 -2.25 8.19
CA LEU A 36 1.88 -2.89 8.64
C LEU A 36 2.12 -4.15 9.50
N ARG A 37 3.26 -4.85 9.33
CA ARG A 37 3.66 -5.97 10.20
C ARG A 37 3.92 -5.58 11.65
N GLU A 38 4.17 -4.31 11.93
CA GLU A 38 4.50 -3.77 13.25
C GLU A 38 3.27 -3.13 13.92
N LYS A 39 2.11 -3.26 13.27
CA LYS A 39 0.85 -2.64 13.67
C LYS A 39 -0.18 -3.68 14.06
N ASN A 40 -0.95 -3.35 15.09
CA ASN A 40 -2.10 -4.13 15.50
C ASN A 40 -3.33 -3.65 14.73
N ILE A 41 -3.70 -4.38 13.68
CA ILE A 41 -4.92 -4.11 12.91
C ILE A 41 -5.78 -5.37 12.95
N GLN A 42 -6.93 -5.27 13.57
CA GLN A 42 -7.89 -6.37 13.61
C GLN A 42 -8.59 -6.53 12.26
N GLN A 43 -8.99 -7.75 11.94
CA GLN A 43 -9.77 -8.02 10.74
C GLN A 43 -11.12 -7.31 10.82
N ILE A 44 -11.63 -6.92 9.66
CA ILE A 44 -12.96 -6.31 9.59
C ILE A 44 -14.03 -7.32 9.99
N VAL A 45 -14.95 -6.89 10.84
CA VAL A 45 -16.29 -7.48 10.96
C VAL A 45 -17.20 -6.67 10.06
N ASP A 46 -17.91 -7.33 9.15
CA ASP A 46 -18.73 -6.62 8.16
C ASP A 46 -20.06 -6.14 8.74
N GLU A 47 -20.08 -4.93 9.24
CA GLU A 47 -21.23 -4.25 9.80
C GLU A 47 -21.75 -3.13 8.88
N ARG A 48 -21.44 -3.21 7.57
CA ARG A 48 -21.80 -2.17 6.59
C ARG A 48 -23.31 -1.90 6.47
N HIS A 49 -24.13 -2.83 6.86
CA HIS A 49 -25.59 -2.76 6.76
C HIS A 49 -26.29 -2.74 8.13
N GLU A 50 -25.52 -2.72 9.22
CA GLU A 50 -26.08 -2.59 10.55
C GLU A 50 -26.54 -1.16 10.81
N GLU A 51 -27.70 -0.99 11.43
CA GLU A 51 -28.29 0.31 11.75
C GLU A 51 -27.40 1.14 12.69
N ALA A 52 -26.73 0.47 13.63
CA ALA A 52 -25.79 1.09 14.56
C ALA A 52 -24.44 1.48 13.93
N GLY A 53 -24.21 1.08 12.66
CA GLY A 53 -22.92 1.26 12.01
C GLY A 53 -21.85 0.31 12.53
N PHE A 54 -20.57 0.64 12.28
CA PHE A 54 -19.44 -0.17 12.73
C PHE A 54 -19.17 0.00 14.22
N THR A 55 -18.95 -1.12 14.90
CA THR A 55 -18.48 -1.14 16.28
C THR A 55 -17.06 -0.55 16.34
N PRO A 56 -16.78 0.39 17.27
CA PRO A 56 -15.42 0.90 17.47
C PRO A 56 -14.46 -0.23 17.84
N VAL A 57 -13.27 -0.21 17.22
CA VAL A 57 -12.22 -1.19 17.45
C VAL A 57 -11.00 -0.49 18.04
N ASP A 58 -10.52 -0.97 19.18
CA ASP A 58 -9.30 -0.47 19.82
C ASP A 58 -8.08 -1.11 19.17
N ASP A 59 -7.60 -0.49 18.09
CA ASP A 59 -6.44 -0.90 17.32
C ASP A 59 -5.79 0.31 16.59
N ASP A 60 -4.70 0.05 15.85
CA ASP A 60 -3.93 1.12 15.20
C ASP A 60 -4.59 1.65 13.91
N HIS A 61 -5.67 1.04 13.40
CA HIS A 61 -6.17 1.30 12.05
C HIS A 61 -6.54 2.76 11.80
N LEU A 62 -7.30 3.37 12.72
CA LEU A 62 -7.77 4.75 12.53
C LEU A 62 -6.62 5.76 12.48
N GLU A 63 -5.62 5.60 13.37
CA GLU A 63 -4.41 6.43 13.37
C GLU A 63 -3.65 6.31 12.04
N LEU A 64 -3.51 5.08 11.51
CA LEU A 64 -2.82 4.84 10.24
C LEU A 64 -3.56 5.42 9.05
N VAL A 65 -4.89 5.36 9.05
CA VAL A 65 -5.73 6.00 8.04
C VAL A 65 -5.56 7.53 8.10
N GLU A 66 -5.55 8.11 9.29
CA GLU A 66 -5.34 9.56 9.43
C GLU A 66 -3.95 9.98 8.91
N GLN A 67 -2.89 9.23 9.20
CA GLN A 67 -1.56 9.45 8.62
C GLN A 67 -1.58 9.36 7.08
N MET A 68 -2.31 8.39 6.51
CA MET A 68 -2.49 8.25 5.07
C MET A 68 -3.22 9.45 4.46
N LEU A 69 -4.23 9.96 5.13
CA LEU A 69 -5.00 11.12 4.67
C LEU A 69 -4.22 12.43 4.77
N GLN A 70 -3.27 12.55 5.70
CA GLN A 70 -2.40 13.73 5.85
C GLN A 70 -1.26 13.78 4.84
N ALA A 71 -0.81 12.64 4.31
CA ALA A 71 0.28 12.61 3.34
C ALA A 71 -0.11 13.22 1.99
N ASP A 72 0.85 13.83 1.30
CA ASP A 72 0.64 14.41 -0.04
C ASP A 72 0.68 13.35 -1.15
N VAL A 73 1.51 12.32 -0.98
CA VAL A 73 1.73 11.24 -1.95
C VAL A 73 1.75 9.90 -1.22
N LEU A 74 1.16 8.87 -1.82
CA LEU A 74 1.12 7.52 -1.27
C LEU A 74 1.89 6.54 -2.14
N LEU A 75 2.70 5.69 -1.52
CA LEU A 75 3.31 4.53 -2.14
C LEU A 75 2.91 3.27 -1.39
N PHE A 76 2.12 2.42 -2.03
CA PHE A 76 1.78 1.10 -1.52
C PHE A 76 2.83 0.09 -1.98
N ALA A 77 3.39 -0.67 -1.04
CA ALA A 77 4.43 -1.65 -1.33
C ALA A 77 4.08 -3.00 -0.70
N THR A 78 3.77 -4.02 -1.51
CA THR A 78 3.35 -5.34 -1.02
C THR A 78 4.00 -6.50 -1.77
N PRO A 79 4.44 -7.57 -1.09
CA PRO A 79 4.79 -8.80 -1.78
C PRO A 79 3.54 -9.43 -2.40
N VAL A 80 3.75 -10.21 -3.47
CA VAL A 80 2.69 -11.02 -4.07
C VAL A 80 2.63 -12.37 -3.37
N TYR A 81 1.53 -12.64 -2.69
CA TYR A 81 1.25 -13.90 -2.04
C TYR A 81 -0.02 -14.51 -2.66
N TRP A 82 0.10 -15.70 -3.23
CA TRP A 82 -1.02 -16.35 -3.92
C TRP A 82 -1.72 -15.43 -4.93
N TYR A 83 -0.92 -14.70 -5.70
CA TYR A 83 -1.34 -13.73 -6.74
C TYR A 83 -2.13 -12.52 -6.23
N GLY A 84 -2.22 -12.35 -4.91
CA GLY A 84 -2.84 -11.23 -4.23
C GLY A 84 -1.87 -10.44 -3.36
N MET A 85 -2.37 -9.40 -2.70
CA MET A 85 -1.60 -8.65 -1.71
C MET A 85 -1.38 -9.50 -0.43
N SER A 86 -0.40 -9.08 0.38
CA SER A 86 -0.18 -9.72 1.69
C SER A 86 -1.41 -9.57 2.60
N GLY A 87 -1.57 -10.48 3.57
CA GLY A 87 -2.62 -10.38 4.57
C GLY A 87 -2.60 -9.06 5.34
N TYR A 88 -1.41 -8.54 5.68
CA TYR A 88 -1.26 -7.23 6.32
C TYR A 88 -1.86 -6.10 5.48
N MET A 89 -1.54 -6.06 4.19
CA MET A 89 -2.06 -5.04 3.27
C MET A 89 -3.58 -5.21 3.09
N LYS A 90 -4.04 -6.46 2.95
CA LYS A 90 -5.46 -6.73 2.76
C LYS A 90 -6.29 -6.33 3.98
N THR A 91 -5.84 -6.69 5.19
CA THR A 91 -6.50 -6.31 6.44
C THR A 91 -6.60 -4.79 6.58
N PHE A 92 -5.53 -4.05 6.27
CA PHE A 92 -5.54 -2.59 6.29
C PHE A 92 -6.57 -2.00 5.32
N ILE A 93 -6.60 -2.49 4.06
CA ILE A 93 -7.52 -1.99 3.02
C ILE A 93 -8.98 -2.39 3.30
N ASP A 94 -9.24 -3.60 3.80
CA ASP A 94 -10.60 -4.03 4.11
C ASP A 94 -11.28 -3.13 5.14
N ARG A 95 -10.50 -2.66 6.12
CA ARG A 95 -10.96 -1.74 7.15
C ARG A 95 -11.29 -0.33 6.64
N TRP A 96 -10.92 0.03 5.40
CA TRP A 96 -11.38 1.28 4.78
C TRP A 96 -12.91 1.35 4.62
N SER A 97 -13.59 0.19 4.60
CA SER A 97 -15.06 0.16 4.64
C SER A 97 -15.62 0.81 5.91
N GLN A 98 -14.95 0.66 7.04
CA GLN A 98 -15.28 1.34 8.28
C GLN A 98 -14.90 2.83 8.21
N ALA A 99 -13.68 3.16 7.76
CA ALA A 99 -13.22 4.54 7.61
C ALA A 99 -14.13 5.39 6.69
N MET A 100 -14.70 4.77 5.64
CA MET A 100 -15.66 5.45 4.74
C MET A 100 -17.01 5.81 5.40
N ARG A 101 -17.32 5.26 6.54
CA ARG A 101 -18.55 5.49 7.29
C ARG A 101 -18.35 6.34 8.54
N ASP A 102 -17.12 6.68 8.81
CA ASP A 102 -16.75 7.62 9.87
C ASP A 102 -16.94 9.04 9.32
N GLU A 103 -17.97 9.73 9.84
CA GLU A 103 -18.35 11.08 9.39
C GLU A 103 -17.26 12.11 9.75
N ASP A 104 -16.58 11.94 10.88
CA ASP A 104 -15.55 12.86 11.35
C ASP A 104 -14.27 12.75 10.49
N LEU A 105 -14.05 11.59 9.88
CA LEU A 105 -12.85 11.34 9.09
C LEU A 105 -12.90 11.95 7.69
N ASP A 106 -14.09 12.12 7.13
CA ASP A 106 -14.30 12.60 5.74
C ASP A 106 -13.42 11.88 4.71
N PHE A 107 -13.29 10.56 4.89
CA PHE A 107 -12.33 9.70 4.19
C PHE A 107 -12.35 9.89 2.67
N LYS A 108 -13.54 9.84 2.05
CA LYS A 108 -13.67 9.87 0.58
C LYS A 108 -13.21 11.20 -0.02
N ASN A 109 -13.51 12.32 0.61
CA ASN A 109 -13.11 13.64 0.10
C ASN A 109 -11.62 13.85 0.29
N ARG A 110 -11.06 13.43 1.42
CA ARG A 110 -9.63 13.63 1.75
C ARG A 110 -8.71 12.72 0.94
N ILE A 111 -9.15 11.52 0.53
CA ILE A 111 -8.35 10.60 -0.28
C ILE A 111 -8.45 10.88 -1.79
N LYS A 112 -9.50 11.57 -2.21
CA LYS A 112 -9.78 11.89 -3.62
C LYS A 112 -8.62 12.65 -4.26
N ASN A 113 -8.28 12.28 -5.49
CA ASN A 113 -7.19 12.85 -6.30
C ASN A 113 -5.79 12.74 -5.65
N LYS A 114 -5.62 11.95 -4.59
CA LYS A 114 -4.33 11.76 -3.95
C LYS A 114 -3.40 10.94 -4.85
N PRO A 115 -2.23 11.47 -5.26
CA PRO A 115 -1.27 10.74 -6.07
C PRO A 115 -0.85 9.45 -5.39
N SER A 116 -1.04 8.33 -6.09
CA SER A 116 -0.83 7.00 -5.53
C SER A 116 -0.01 6.13 -6.46
N TYR A 117 0.94 5.43 -5.90
CA TYR A 117 1.87 4.55 -6.59
C TYR A 117 1.84 3.16 -5.98
N LEU A 118 2.27 2.17 -6.75
CA LEU A 118 2.28 0.78 -6.30
C LEU A 118 3.60 0.09 -6.64
N ILE A 119 4.17 -0.59 -5.67
CA ILE A 119 5.24 -1.58 -5.87
C ILE A 119 4.72 -2.95 -5.43
N ILE A 120 4.81 -3.91 -6.34
CA ILE A 120 4.62 -5.31 -6.00
C ILE A 120 5.90 -6.08 -6.30
N CYS A 121 6.19 -7.10 -5.52
CA CYS A 121 7.37 -7.96 -5.73
C CYS A 121 7.01 -9.42 -5.50
N GLY A 122 7.45 -10.29 -6.39
CA GLY A 122 7.19 -11.73 -6.32
C GLY A 122 8.21 -12.55 -7.08
N GLY A 123 7.95 -13.83 -7.16
CA GLY A 123 8.81 -14.80 -7.85
C GLY A 123 8.55 -14.86 -9.36
N ASN A 124 8.84 -16.02 -9.94
CA ASN A 124 8.86 -16.26 -11.39
C ASN A 124 7.63 -15.75 -12.14
N GLU A 125 7.88 -15.14 -13.30
CA GLU A 125 6.86 -14.67 -14.24
C GLU A 125 5.94 -13.62 -13.59
N ILE A 126 6.42 -12.94 -12.57
CA ILE A 126 5.60 -11.97 -11.82
C ILE A 126 5.15 -10.80 -12.67
N SER A 127 5.87 -10.48 -13.74
CA SER A 127 5.48 -9.48 -14.73
C SER A 127 4.11 -9.76 -15.37
N ILE A 128 3.73 -11.04 -15.48
CA ILE A 128 2.42 -11.48 -15.96
C ILE A 128 1.51 -11.85 -14.79
N LYS A 129 1.99 -12.70 -13.90
CA LYS A 129 1.20 -13.26 -12.79
C LYS A 129 0.88 -12.25 -11.70
N GLY A 130 1.58 -11.13 -11.65
CA GLY A 130 1.30 -10.01 -10.74
C GLY A 130 0.23 -9.03 -11.24
N ILE A 131 -0.12 -9.07 -12.54
CA ILE A 131 -1.12 -8.17 -13.11
C ILE A 131 -2.48 -8.22 -12.40
N PRO A 132 -3.03 -9.37 -11.98
CA PRO A 132 -4.27 -9.41 -11.22
C PRO A 132 -4.21 -8.55 -9.95
N LEU A 133 -3.08 -8.52 -9.24
CA LEU A 133 -2.90 -7.68 -8.06
C LEU A 133 -2.84 -6.19 -8.43
N VAL A 134 -2.16 -5.82 -9.52
CA VAL A 134 -2.16 -4.45 -10.02
C VAL A 134 -3.59 -3.98 -10.33
N LEU A 135 -4.39 -4.82 -10.99
CA LEU A 135 -5.80 -4.53 -11.29
C LEU A 135 -6.64 -4.40 -10.02
N GLN A 136 -6.39 -5.23 -9.01
CA GLN A 136 -7.06 -5.13 -7.71
C GLN A 136 -6.82 -3.75 -7.07
N PHE A 137 -5.57 -3.27 -7.04
CA PHE A 137 -5.26 -1.92 -6.55
C PHE A 137 -5.88 -0.84 -7.43
N ARG A 138 -5.81 -0.99 -8.75
CA ARG A 138 -6.42 -0.03 -9.68
C ARG A 138 -7.90 0.16 -9.39
N HIS A 139 -8.68 -0.93 -9.31
CA HIS A 139 -10.12 -0.84 -9.04
C HIS A 139 -10.43 -0.27 -7.65
N THR A 140 -9.61 -0.60 -6.64
CA THR A 140 -9.73 0.00 -5.30
C THR A 140 -9.50 1.52 -5.35
N PHE A 141 -8.47 1.96 -6.05
CA PHE A 141 -8.15 3.38 -6.17
C PHE A 141 -9.17 4.14 -7.03
N GLU A 142 -9.65 3.55 -8.14
CA GLU A 142 -10.72 4.10 -8.97
C GLU A 142 -12.01 4.29 -8.17
N PHE A 143 -12.39 3.30 -7.36
CA PHE A 143 -13.56 3.39 -6.48
C PHE A 143 -13.49 4.58 -5.51
N LEU A 144 -12.30 4.91 -5.03
CA LEU A 144 -12.05 6.03 -4.13
C LEU A 144 -11.67 7.32 -4.86
N SER A 145 -11.68 7.32 -6.19
CA SER A 145 -11.22 8.45 -7.03
C SER A 145 -9.81 8.93 -6.69
N MET A 146 -8.92 8.03 -6.27
CA MET A 146 -7.50 8.30 -6.09
C MET A 146 -6.81 8.43 -7.45
N ASP A 147 -5.74 9.22 -7.52
CA ASP A 147 -4.97 9.42 -8.74
C ASP A 147 -3.86 8.37 -8.86
N PHE A 148 -4.18 7.21 -9.44
CA PHE A 148 -3.24 6.11 -9.65
C PHE A 148 -2.25 6.44 -10.77
N LYS A 149 -1.04 6.85 -10.41
CA LYS A 149 0.00 7.34 -11.35
C LYS A 149 0.73 6.22 -12.07
N LYS A 150 1.47 5.42 -11.32
CA LYS A 150 2.35 4.38 -11.87
C LYS A 150 2.42 3.17 -10.94
N TYR A 151 2.87 2.06 -11.49
CA TYR A 151 3.24 0.88 -10.69
C TYR A 151 4.57 0.29 -11.16
N PHE A 152 5.21 -0.46 -10.27
CA PHE A 152 6.40 -1.24 -10.56
C PHE A 152 6.21 -2.70 -10.09
N ILE A 153 6.60 -3.64 -10.93
CA ILE A 153 6.60 -5.08 -10.64
C ILE A 153 8.03 -5.56 -10.56
N GLY A 154 8.49 -5.90 -9.36
CA GLY A 154 9.83 -6.46 -9.14
C GLY A 154 9.81 -7.99 -9.12
N GLU A 155 10.77 -8.61 -9.76
CA GLU A 155 10.96 -10.07 -9.74
C GLU A 155 12.11 -10.45 -8.81
N ALA A 156 11.78 -11.14 -7.69
CA ALA A 156 12.75 -11.68 -6.76
C ALA A 156 12.13 -12.79 -5.93
N ARG A 157 12.84 -13.91 -5.74
CA ARG A 157 12.32 -15.12 -5.07
C ARG A 157 12.74 -15.21 -3.61
N ARG A 158 14.03 -15.04 -3.35
CA ARG A 158 14.63 -15.16 -2.01
C ARG A 158 14.86 -13.78 -1.41
N PRO A 159 14.89 -13.67 -0.07
CA PRO A 159 15.27 -12.42 0.56
C PRO A 159 16.64 -11.93 0.06
N GLY A 160 16.68 -10.68 -0.38
CA GLY A 160 17.92 -10.06 -0.89
C GLY A 160 18.20 -10.26 -2.37
N ASP A 161 17.48 -11.13 -3.09
CA ASP A 161 17.72 -11.36 -4.53
C ASP A 161 17.65 -10.05 -5.33
N ILE A 162 16.75 -9.14 -4.95
CA ILE A 162 16.58 -7.86 -5.65
C ILE A 162 17.84 -6.98 -5.63
N LEU A 163 18.73 -7.16 -4.66
CA LEU A 163 19.99 -6.42 -4.57
C LEU A 163 20.95 -6.80 -5.68
N ASN A 164 20.78 -7.98 -6.29
CA ASN A 164 21.57 -8.47 -7.41
C ASN A 164 20.95 -8.09 -8.77
N GLU A 165 19.90 -7.29 -8.77
CA GLU A 165 19.16 -6.87 -9.95
C GLU A 165 19.27 -5.34 -10.19
N PRO A 166 20.45 -4.83 -10.60
CA PRO A 166 20.69 -3.39 -10.69
C PRO A 166 19.75 -2.69 -11.67
N HIS A 167 19.29 -3.39 -12.72
CA HIS A 167 18.34 -2.84 -13.67
C HIS A 167 16.97 -2.58 -13.01
N GLN A 168 16.48 -3.52 -12.20
CA GLN A 168 15.22 -3.36 -11.49
C GLN A 168 15.30 -2.26 -10.42
N LEU A 169 16.43 -2.15 -9.72
CA LEU A 169 16.66 -1.06 -8.76
C LEU A 169 16.66 0.31 -9.47
N ALA A 170 17.33 0.41 -10.62
CA ALA A 170 17.34 1.64 -11.42
C ALA A 170 15.93 2.01 -11.92
N GLN A 171 15.15 1.03 -12.38
CA GLN A 171 13.76 1.28 -12.79
C GLN A 171 12.87 1.71 -11.62
N ALA A 172 13.04 1.13 -10.42
CA ALA A 172 12.28 1.51 -9.24
C ALA A 172 12.51 2.99 -8.88
N LYS A 173 13.72 3.53 -9.06
CA LYS A 173 14.03 4.96 -8.82
C LYS A 173 13.20 5.92 -9.66
N LEU A 174 12.80 5.51 -10.87
CA LEU A 174 12.01 6.34 -11.79
C LEU A 174 10.51 6.31 -11.51
N LEU A 175 10.09 5.56 -10.50
CA LEU A 175 8.65 5.36 -10.22
C LEU A 175 7.96 6.66 -9.81
N LEU A 176 8.61 7.48 -9.00
CA LEU A 176 8.04 8.70 -8.41
C LEU A 176 8.35 9.98 -9.22
N GLU A 177 9.00 9.84 -10.37
CA GLU A 177 9.17 10.90 -11.37
C GLU A 177 7.89 11.02 -12.22
#